data_5c7c3f9e261c5439a76bf470d6e9c434
#
_entry.id   5c7c3f9e261c5439a76bf470d6e9c434
#
_cell.length_a   1.000
_cell.length_b   1.000
_cell.length_c   1.000
_cell.angle_alpha   90.00
_cell.angle_beta   90.00
_cell.angle_gamma   90.00
#
_symmetry.space_group_name_H-M   'P 1'
#
loop_
_entity.id
_entity.type
_entity.pdbx_description
1 polymer ?
#
loop_
_entity_poly.entity_id
_entity_poly.type
_entity_poly.pdbx_seq_one_letter_code
_entity_poly.pdbx_strand_id
1 'polypeptide(L)'
;YDIVPRENVEQGLPVSLMLCANKAQMRDRITALREANEYNLHYPRHLVSSIRARPGSNGIVGIGADYAVFQTNLEGQSRLFSVGRYVARARLEDGMLRLCDQRVVVDTFSVPTLLAVPL
;
A
#
# COMPACT_ATOMS: atom_id res chain seq x y z
N TYR A 1 6.22 -6.06 0.01
CA TYR A 1 5.33 -4.89 0.11
C TYR A 1 6.13 -3.69 0.61
N ASP A 2 6.04 -2.59 -0.11
CA ASP A 2 6.90 -1.44 0.08
C ASP A 2 6.08 -0.15 -0.08
N ILE A 3 6.15 0.76 0.89
CA ILE A 3 5.53 2.09 0.82
C ILE A 3 6.65 3.12 0.73
N VAL A 4 6.72 3.84 -0.37
CA VAL A 4 7.83 4.75 -0.70
C VAL A 4 7.28 6.13 -1.06
N PRO A 5 7.85 7.22 -0.54
CA PRO A 5 7.57 8.57 -1.03
C PRO A 5 7.94 8.70 -2.52
N ARG A 6 7.14 9.44 -3.27
CA ARG A 6 7.40 9.69 -4.69
C ARG A 6 8.79 10.28 -4.91
N GLU A 7 9.20 11.23 -4.09
CA GLU A 7 10.49 11.89 -4.19
C GLU A 7 11.66 10.89 -4.08
N ASN A 8 11.52 9.89 -3.20
CA ASN A 8 12.55 8.86 -3.06
C ASN A 8 12.64 7.99 -4.30
N VAL A 9 11.50 7.69 -4.93
CA VAL A 9 11.48 6.95 -6.21
C VAL A 9 12.15 7.75 -7.32
N GLU A 10 11.83 9.04 -7.44
CA GLU A 10 12.39 9.96 -8.45
C GLU A 10 13.90 10.16 -8.28
N GLN A 11 14.39 10.18 -7.06
CA GLN A 11 15.80 10.36 -6.72
C GLN A 11 16.57 9.03 -6.60
N GLY A 12 15.91 7.88 -6.74
CA GLY A 12 16.53 6.57 -6.59
C GLY A 12 16.99 6.27 -5.16
N LEU A 13 16.37 6.88 -4.15
CA LEU A 13 16.71 6.68 -2.75
C LEU A 13 16.03 5.41 -2.20
N PRO A 14 16.77 4.50 -1.52
CA PRO A 14 16.23 3.25 -1.01
C PRO A 14 15.56 3.39 0.37
N VAL A 15 14.83 4.48 0.59
CA VAL A 15 14.20 4.76 1.89
C VAL A 15 12.69 4.61 1.79
N SER A 16 12.15 3.65 2.54
CA SER A 16 10.72 3.35 2.59
C SER A 16 10.10 3.87 3.88
N LEU A 17 8.82 4.26 3.81
CA LEU A 17 7.99 4.54 4.98
C LEU A 17 7.60 3.24 5.70
N MET A 18 7.42 2.18 4.95
CA MET A 18 7.11 0.84 5.44
C MET A 18 7.66 -0.19 4.46
N LEU A 19 8.36 -1.19 4.96
CA LEU A 19 8.85 -2.31 4.17
C LEU A 19 8.49 -3.62 4.86
N CYS A 20 7.86 -4.52 4.11
CA CYS A 20 7.69 -5.92 4.47
C CYS A 20 8.33 -6.75 3.35
N ALA A 21 9.51 -7.30 3.61
CA ALA A 21 10.30 -7.99 2.61
C ALA A 21 9.69 -9.32 2.15
N ASN A 22 8.79 -9.89 2.94
CA ASN A 22 8.14 -11.15 2.65
C ASN A 22 6.77 -11.27 3.34
N LYS A 23 6.05 -12.33 3.00
CA LYS A 23 4.71 -12.60 3.53
C LYS A 23 4.67 -12.82 5.05
N ALA A 24 5.74 -13.36 5.64
CA ALA A 24 5.82 -13.54 7.08
C ALA A 24 5.82 -12.19 7.79
N GLN A 25 6.65 -11.26 7.37
CA GLN A 25 6.67 -9.90 7.92
C GLN A 25 5.32 -9.17 7.76
N MET A 26 4.60 -9.38 6.65
CA MET A 26 3.25 -8.86 6.50
C MET A 26 2.28 -9.44 7.53
N ARG A 27 2.36 -10.75 7.78
CA ARG A 27 1.53 -11.42 8.78
C ARG A 27 1.85 -10.93 10.20
N ASP A 28 3.13 -10.84 10.54
CA ASP A 28 3.57 -10.33 11.85
C ASP A 28 3.05 -8.91 12.10
N ARG A 29 3.09 -8.06 11.07
CA ARG A 29 2.54 -6.70 11.17
C ARG A 29 1.04 -6.69 11.39
N ILE A 30 0.27 -7.52 10.68
CA ILE A 30 -1.18 -7.63 10.86
C ILE A 30 -1.51 -8.18 12.27
N THR A 31 -0.75 -9.16 12.74
CA THR A 31 -0.88 -9.71 14.09
C THR A 31 -0.63 -8.63 15.14
N ALA A 32 0.48 -7.88 15.01
CA ALA A 32 0.80 -6.78 15.91
C ALA A 32 -0.30 -5.70 15.91
N LEU A 33 -0.88 -5.36 14.75
CA LEU A 33 -2.00 -4.44 14.65
C LEU A 33 -3.26 -4.92 15.38
N ARG A 34 -3.49 -6.23 15.42
CA ARG A 34 -4.68 -6.82 16.07
C ARG A 34 -4.51 -7.04 17.57
N GLU A 35 -3.32 -7.42 18.00
CA GLU A 35 -3.07 -7.93 19.36
C GLU A 35 -2.34 -6.93 20.25
N ALA A 36 -1.49 -6.06 19.69
CA ALA A 36 -0.63 -5.13 20.44
C ALA A 36 -0.99 -3.66 20.25
N ASN A 37 -2.24 -3.36 19.89
CA ASN A 37 -2.61 -2.07 19.36
C ASN A 37 -2.66 -0.91 20.35
N GLU A 38 -1.75 0.01 20.17
CA GLU A 38 -1.85 1.40 20.64
C GLU A 38 -1.80 2.37 19.45
N TYR A 39 -2.78 2.33 18.54
CA TYR A 39 -2.92 3.36 17.52
C TYR A 39 -4.32 3.99 17.57
N ASN A 40 -4.42 5.19 17.06
CA ASN A 40 -5.68 5.91 17.00
C ASN A 40 -6.67 5.18 16.08
N LEU A 41 -7.73 4.62 16.64
CA LEU A 41 -8.74 3.86 15.89
C LEU A 41 -9.42 4.76 14.87
N HIS A 42 -9.58 4.25 13.66
CA HIS A 42 -10.20 4.95 12.54
C HIS A 42 -10.78 3.96 11.53
N TYR A 43 -11.67 4.45 10.69
CA TYR A 43 -12.25 3.68 9.59
C TYR A 43 -11.58 4.10 8.27
N PRO A 44 -10.68 3.28 7.70
CA PRO A 44 -10.07 3.57 6.41
C PRO A 44 -11.02 3.24 5.26
N ARG A 45 -10.96 4.03 4.18
CA ARG A 45 -11.62 3.75 2.90
C ARG A 45 -10.63 3.98 1.77
N HIS A 46 -10.35 2.92 1.02
CA HIS A 46 -9.50 2.94 -0.16
C HIS A 46 -10.37 3.09 -1.39
N LEU A 47 -10.14 4.15 -2.15
CA LEU A 47 -10.69 4.31 -3.49
C LEU A 47 -9.57 4.01 -4.47
N VAL A 48 -9.78 3.00 -5.30
CA VAL A 48 -8.80 2.55 -6.30
C VAL A 48 -9.40 2.70 -7.68
N SER A 49 -8.65 3.33 -8.58
CA SER A 49 -9.10 3.60 -9.93
C SER A 49 -7.98 3.45 -10.95
N SER A 50 -8.30 3.67 -12.23
CA SER A 50 -7.33 3.67 -13.32
C SER A 50 -6.48 2.39 -13.36
N ILE A 51 -7.09 1.25 -13.11
CA ILE A 51 -6.39 -0.04 -13.07
C ILE A 51 -5.89 -0.38 -14.48
N ARG A 52 -4.60 -0.64 -14.58
CA ARG A 52 -3.91 -1.00 -15.82
C ARG A 52 -3.17 -2.31 -15.61
N ALA A 53 -3.30 -3.23 -16.53
CA ALA A 53 -2.55 -4.48 -16.54
C ALA A 53 -1.72 -4.57 -17.82
N ARG A 54 -0.47 -4.99 -17.71
CA ARG A 54 0.44 -5.20 -18.83
C ARG A 54 1.06 -6.58 -18.74
N PRO A 55 0.93 -7.43 -19.77
CA PRO A 55 1.64 -8.70 -19.82
C PRO A 55 3.16 -8.45 -19.78
N GLY A 56 3.83 -9.22 -18.96
CA GLY A 56 5.29 -9.26 -18.88
C GLY A 56 5.82 -10.62 -19.34
N SER A 57 7.11 -10.88 -19.11
CA SER A 57 7.75 -12.15 -19.40
C SER A 57 7.44 -13.20 -18.34
N ASN A 58 7.53 -14.49 -18.71
CA ASN A 58 7.42 -15.64 -17.80
C ASN A 58 6.11 -15.70 -17.01
N GLY A 59 4.96 -15.31 -17.61
CA GLY A 59 3.66 -15.33 -16.96
C GLY A 59 3.47 -14.27 -15.86
N ILE A 60 4.37 -13.30 -15.78
CA ILE A 60 4.23 -12.14 -14.90
C ILE A 60 3.35 -11.09 -15.57
N VAL A 61 2.47 -10.47 -14.80
CA VAL A 61 1.63 -9.35 -15.21
C VAL A 61 2.01 -8.14 -14.36
N GLY A 62 2.37 -7.04 -15.00
CA GLY A 62 2.54 -5.75 -14.34
C GLY A 62 1.19 -5.09 -14.11
N ILE A 63 0.94 -4.59 -12.91
CA ILE A 63 -0.31 -3.94 -12.53
C ILE A 63 0.00 -2.54 -12.02
N GLY A 64 -0.72 -1.56 -12.51
CA GLY A 64 -0.72 -0.19 -12.01
C GLY A 64 -2.13 0.26 -11.66
N ALA A 65 -2.28 1.05 -10.61
CA ALA A 65 -3.54 1.69 -10.26
C ALA A 65 -3.27 2.98 -9.48
N ASP A 66 -4.23 3.89 -9.51
CA ASP A 66 -4.20 5.10 -8.71
C ASP A 66 -5.08 4.92 -7.47
N TYR A 67 -4.72 5.53 -6.34
CA TYR A 67 -5.49 5.39 -5.11
C TYR A 67 -5.64 6.71 -4.34
N ALA A 68 -6.72 6.77 -3.57
CA ALA A 68 -6.90 7.72 -2.49
C ALA A 68 -7.41 6.99 -1.25
N VAL A 69 -6.84 7.28 -0.10
CA VAL A 69 -7.28 6.74 1.19
C VAL A 69 -7.87 7.85 2.03
N PHE A 70 -9.10 7.66 2.45
CA PHE A 70 -9.76 8.49 3.45
C PHE A 70 -9.74 7.78 4.80
N GLN A 71 -9.64 8.57 5.85
CA GLN A 71 -9.80 8.10 7.24
C GLN A 71 -10.95 8.84 7.89
N THR A 72 -11.83 8.09 8.55
CA THR A 72 -12.88 8.65 9.41
C THR A 72 -12.56 8.30 10.85
N ASN A 73 -12.50 9.29 11.73
CA ASN A 73 -12.28 9.07 13.16
C ASN A 73 -13.55 8.57 13.86
N LEU A 74 -13.46 8.27 15.15
CA LEU A 74 -14.61 7.76 15.92
C LEU A 74 -15.71 8.80 16.10
N GLU A 75 -15.40 10.09 15.98
CA GLU A 75 -16.34 11.20 16.01
C GLU A 75 -17.05 11.44 14.66
N GLY A 76 -16.75 10.62 13.64
CA GLY A 76 -17.37 10.68 12.32
C GLY A 76 -16.77 11.71 11.37
N GLN A 77 -15.63 12.32 11.71
CA GLN A 77 -14.95 13.28 10.83
C GLN A 77 -14.06 12.54 9.84
N SER A 78 -14.28 12.80 8.55
CA SER A 78 -13.51 12.22 7.47
C SER A 78 -12.48 13.19 6.93
N ARG A 79 -11.29 12.66 6.61
CA ARG A 79 -10.21 13.42 5.96
C ARG A 79 -9.51 12.59 4.91
N LEU A 80 -8.96 13.25 3.91
CA LEU A 80 -8.01 12.62 3.00
C LEU A 80 -6.71 12.31 3.77
N PHE A 81 -6.27 11.07 3.73
CA PHE A 81 -5.09 10.60 4.44
C PHE A 81 -3.88 10.42 3.53
N SER A 82 -4.07 9.78 2.37
CA SER A 82 -2.99 9.49 1.43
C SER A 82 -3.52 9.42 0.00
N VAL A 83 -2.71 9.89 -0.94
CA VAL A 83 -2.93 9.76 -2.38
C VAL A 83 -1.65 9.24 -3.01
N GLY A 84 -1.80 8.42 -4.04
CA GLY A 84 -0.65 7.89 -4.76
C GLY A 84 -1.05 6.82 -5.77
N ARG A 85 -0.10 5.94 -6.05
CA ARG A 85 -0.30 4.86 -7.01
C ARG A 85 0.25 3.54 -6.49
N TYR A 86 -0.38 2.46 -6.93
CA TYR A 86 0.12 1.10 -6.78
C TYR A 86 0.91 0.69 -8.02
N VAL A 87 2.05 0.07 -7.80
CA VAL A 87 2.85 -0.62 -8.81
C VAL A 87 3.08 -2.03 -8.30
N ALA A 88 2.53 -3.02 -8.99
CA ALA A 88 2.59 -4.40 -8.53
C ALA A 88 2.98 -5.34 -9.67
N ARG A 89 3.49 -6.50 -9.29
CA ARG A 89 3.65 -7.65 -10.18
C ARG A 89 2.82 -8.80 -9.64
N ALA A 90 2.13 -9.46 -10.54
CA ALA A 90 1.33 -10.64 -10.24
C ALA A 90 1.69 -11.80 -11.16
N ARG A 91 1.42 -13.01 -10.71
CA ARG A 91 1.54 -14.23 -11.50
C ARG A 91 0.21 -14.96 -11.50
N LEU A 92 -0.13 -15.54 -12.63
CA LEU A 92 -1.27 -16.43 -12.71
C LEU A 92 -0.86 -17.82 -12.21
N GLU A 93 -1.50 -18.28 -11.14
CA GLU A 93 -1.30 -19.59 -10.54
C GLU A 93 -2.68 -20.24 -10.31
N ASP A 94 -2.88 -21.42 -10.87
CA ASP A 94 -4.15 -22.18 -10.75
C ASP A 94 -5.41 -21.36 -11.07
N GLY A 95 -5.35 -20.53 -12.12
CA GLY A 95 -6.45 -19.67 -12.54
C GLY A 95 -6.66 -18.41 -11.68
N MET A 96 -5.81 -18.14 -10.70
CA MET A 96 -5.88 -16.98 -9.82
C MET A 96 -4.65 -16.10 -9.97
N LEU A 97 -4.86 -14.77 -10.02
CA LEU A 97 -3.77 -13.82 -9.92
C LEU A 97 -3.27 -13.72 -8.48
N ARG A 98 -1.97 -13.96 -8.28
CA ARG A 98 -1.31 -13.81 -6.99
C ARG A 98 -0.25 -12.71 -7.08
N LEU A 99 -0.29 -11.78 -6.15
CA LEU A 99 0.71 -10.72 -6.06
C LEU A 99 2.07 -11.32 -5.69
N CYS A 100 3.09 -11.01 -6.47
CA CYS A 100 4.50 -11.30 -6.17
C CYS A 100 5.10 -10.20 -5.31
N ASP A 101 4.83 -8.95 -5.69
CA ASP A 101 5.23 -7.77 -4.95
C ASP A 101 4.25 -6.62 -5.23
N GLN A 102 4.25 -5.65 -4.32
CA GLN A 102 3.49 -4.42 -4.46
C GLN A 102 4.27 -3.26 -3.85
N ARG A 103 4.46 -2.23 -4.64
CA ARG A 103 4.97 -0.94 -4.19
C ARG A 103 3.87 0.09 -4.19
N VAL A 104 3.74 0.79 -3.09
CA VAL A 104 2.85 1.95 -2.94
C VAL A 104 3.71 3.20 -3.04
N VAL A 105 3.52 3.98 -4.07
CA VAL A 105 4.20 5.26 -4.27
C VAL A 105 3.28 6.36 -3.77
N VAL A 106 3.68 7.01 -2.68
CA VAL A 106 2.88 8.03 -2.00
C VAL A 106 3.20 9.41 -2.57
N ASP A 107 2.18 10.12 -3.02
CA ASP A 107 2.31 11.49 -3.56
C ASP A 107 2.15 12.57 -2.47
N THR A 108 1.48 12.25 -1.37
CA THR A 108 1.30 13.18 -0.26
C THR A 108 2.63 13.45 0.46
N PHE A 109 2.96 14.71 0.67
CA PHE A 109 4.24 15.15 1.22
C PHE A 109 4.47 14.70 2.67
N SER A 110 3.41 14.53 3.43
CA SER A 110 3.46 14.04 4.81
C SER A 110 2.29 13.08 5.08
N VAL A 111 2.56 12.09 5.91
CA VAL A 111 1.52 11.25 6.49
C VAL A 111 1.00 11.98 7.73
N PRO A 112 -0.29 12.37 7.80
CA PRO A 112 -0.81 13.22 8.87
C PRO A 112 -0.72 12.60 10.27
N THR A 113 -0.64 11.28 10.35
CA THR A 113 -0.52 10.50 11.58
C THR A 113 0.36 9.28 11.34
N LEU A 114 0.55 8.46 12.38
CA LEU A 114 1.29 7.21 12.26
C LEU A 114 0.69 6.32 11.14
N LEU A 115 1.55 5.85 10.24
CA LEU A 115 1.20 4.87 9.22
C LEU A 115 1.17 3.47 9.85
N ALA A 116 0.14 3.21 10.65
CA ALA A 116 -0.03 1.93 11.33
C ALA A 116 -0.57 0.86 10.38
N VAL A 117 -1.58 1.21 9.59
CA VAL A 117 -2.25 0.30 8.65
C VAL A 117 -1.61 0.43 7.28
N PRO A 118 -1.36 -0.70 6.56
CA PRO A 118 -0.91 -0.66 5.16
C PRO A 118 -1.87 0.14 4.26
N LEU A 119 -1.30 0.87 3.30
CA LEU A 119 -2.05 1.65 2.31
C LEU A 119 -2.54 0.80 1.15
#